data_8c041bcf3334500ae9c011dcd79faf75
#
_entry.id   8c041bcf3334500ae9c011dcd79faf75
#
_cell.length_a   1.000
_cell.length_b   1.000
_cell.length_c   1.000
_cell.angle_alpha   90.00
_cell.angle_beta   90.00
_cell.angle_gamma   90.00
#
_symmetry.space_group_name_H-M   'P 1'
#
loop_
_entity.id
_entity.type
_entity.pdbx_description
1 polymer ?
#
loop_
_entity_poly.entity_id
_entity_poly.type
_entity_poly.pdbx_seq_one_letter_code
_entity_poly.pdbx_strand_id
1 'polypeptide(L)'
;MNQLSIFISVFLLIFSNQQREDTGIVKQELLGPHDGSEVYLFTLTNKAGNVLKLTNYGARIVGVEVPDRNGKMDNVVLGSYDLESILRGSFGGATIGRFTNRIANGKFTLDGVEYDLPVNNKPNTLHGGPNGWYTKVWNTEMINSKNKPAVRFSYVSPDMEEGFPGTISIEVVFTWTNKNEIIIEYTASTDKKSVINVTNHAYFNLHGAGNGNIFDHEMTLRASAFTPLNSTMIPTGEIRPVKGTPFDFTSAQTFGARIGETYEGSVFSGYDHNYVLDNKEKVDAVVYDPVSGRMLEMITDQPAMQLYTGNGLMYKKQTETGGSQFRLRSGFCLESQHYPDSPNQPGFPSTVINPGKKFKSRTIYRFSVKK
;
A
#
# COMPACT_ATOMS: atom_id res chain seq x y z
N MET A 1 -47.13 21.17 71.10
CA MET A 1 -45.99 21.88 70.43
C MET A 1 -45.16 20.84 69.76
N ASN A 2 -45.40 20.60 68.45
CA ASN A 2 -44.70 19.59 67.65
C ASN A 2 -43.55 20.27 66.91
N GLN A 3 -42.33 19.83 67.17
CA GLN A 3 -41.16 20.22 66.36
C GLN A 3 -41.05 19.25 65.21
N LEU A 4 -41.10 19.81 64.01
CA LEU A 4 -40.90 19.12 62.68
C LEU A 4 -39.46 19.23 62.37
N SER A 5 -38.70 18.12 62.43
CA SER A 5 -37.29 18.06 61.95
C SER A 5 -37.26 17.76 60.48
N ILE A 6 -36.75 18.72 59.64
CA ILE A 6 -36.54 18.59 58.22
C ILE A 6 -35.16 17.98 58.05
N PHE A 7 -35.07 16.74 57.50
CA PHE A 7 -33.84 16.12 57.04
C PHE A 7 -33.59 16.58 55.57
N ILE A 8 -32.56 17.38 55.38
CA ILE A 8 -32.06 17.73 54.03
C ILE A 8 -31.04 16.66 53.64
N SER A 9 -31.41 15.75 52.72
CA SER A 9 -30.49 14.81 52.10
C SER A 9 -29.72 15.50 50.97
N VAL A 10 -28.46 15.75 51.23
CA VAL A 10 -27.51 16.24 50.18
C VAL A 10 -27.09 15.05 49.34
N PHE A 11 -27.60 14.94 48.10
CA PHE A 11 -27.10 14.00 47.14
C PHE A 11 -25.79 14.56 46.55
N LEU A 12 -24.64 14.02 46.97
CA LEU A 12 -23.37 14.20 46.32
C LEU A 12 -23.39 13.40 44.99
N LEU A 13 -23.57 14.10 43.87
CA LEU A 13 -23.29 13.56 42.53
C LEU A 13 -21.77 13.43 42.37
N ILE A 14 -21.27 12.23 42.62
CA ILE A 14 -19.88 11.87 42.27
C ILE A 14 -19.87 11.70 40.75
N PHE A 15 -19.46 12.73 40.02
CA PHE A 15 -19.03 12.59 38.62
C PHE A 15 -17.74 11.78 38.61
N SER A 16 -17.84 10.47 38.41
CA SER A 16 -16.69 9.66 38.06
C SER A 16 -16.22 10.09 36.66
N ASN A 17 -15.21 10.93 36.64
CA ASN A 17 -14.39 11.10 35.44
C ASN A 17 -13.70 9.74 35.15
N GLN A 18 -14.39 8.86 34.43
CA GLN A 18 -13.72 7.78 33.76
C GLN A 18 -12.80 8.44 32.73
N GLN A 19 -11.55 8.64 33.12
CA GLN A 19 -10.48 8.81 32.13
C GLN A 19 -10.57 7.59 31.22
N ARG A 20 -11.08 7.78 29.99
CA ARG A 20 -10.93 6.80 28.92
C ARG A 20 -9.44 6.53 28.83
N GLU A 21 -9.01 5.33 29.21
CA GLU A 21 -7.63 4.91 28.94
C GLU A 21 -7.39 5.04 27.44
N ASP A 22 -6.53 5.94 27.09
CA ASP A 22 -6.22 6.43 25.77
C ASP A 22 -5.26 5.43 25.07
N THR A 23 -5.74 4.21 24.85
CA THR A 23 -4.96 3.11 24.28
C THR A 23 -5.39 2.88 22.84
N GLY A 24 -4.43 2.92 21.90
CA GLY A 24 -4.66 2.40 20.56
C GLY A 24 -5.06 0.91 20.65
N ILE A 25 -6.12 0.53 19.96
CA ILE A 25 -6.73 -0.81 20.05
C ILE A 25 -6.56 -1.53 18.71
N VAL A 26 -6.11 -2.79 18.78
CA VAL A 26 -6.21 -3.74 17.67
C VAL A 26 -7.36 -4.70 17.96
N LYS A 27 -8.32 -4.78 17.05
CA LYS A 27 -9.40 -5.78 17.08
C LYS A 27 -9.18 -6.76 15.91
N GLN A 28 -9.44 -8.03 16.17
CA GLN A 28 -9.39 -9.10 15.17
C GLN A 28 -10.78 -9.70 14.99
N GLU A 29 -11.18 -9.93 13.75
CA GLU A 29 -12.45 -10.55 13.36
C GLU A 29 -12.15 -11.69 12.38
N LEU A 30 -12.75 -12.87 12.57
CA LEU A 30 -12.65 -13.99 11.64
C LEU A 30 -13.56 -13.72 10.44
N LEU A 31 -12.98 -13.70 9.23
CA LEU A 31 -13.74 -13.60 7.98
C LEU A 31 -14.15 -14.97 7.43
N GLY A 32 -13.36 -16.00 7.68
CA GLY A 32 -13.62 -17.37 7.26
C GLY A 32 -12.37 -18.12 6.81
N PRO A 33 -12.49 -19.40 6.43
CA PRO A 33 -11.38 -20.23 5.97
C PRO A 33 -11.06 -19.99 4.49
N HIS A 34 -9.77 -20.10 4.14
CA HIS A 34 -9.26 -20.16 2.78
C HIS A 34 -8.01 -21.04 2.73
N ASP A 35 -7.97 -22.03 1.83
CA ASP A 35 -6.86 -22.97 1.64
C ASP A 35 -6.33 -23.60 2.93
N GLY A 36 -7.23 -24.01 3.82
CA GLY A 36 -6.90 -24.64 5.11
C GLY A 36 -6.39 -23.69 6.19
N SER A 37 -6.42 -22.37 5.95
CA SER A 37 -6.02 -21.32 6.88
C SER A 37 -7.17 -20.36 7.16
N GLU A 38 -7.16 -19.75 8.35
CA GLU A 38 -8.16 -18.74 8.71
C GLU A 38 -7.75 -17.35 8.22
N VAL A 39 -8.69 -16.66 7.59
CA VAL A 39 -8.52 -15.27 7.15
C VAL A 39 -9.20 -14.33 8.16
N TYR A 40 -8.45 -13.30 8.56
CA TYR A 40 -8.88 -12.33 9.57
C TYR A 40 -8.88 -10.91 9.02
N LEU A 41 -9.79 -10.09 9.55
CA LEU A 41 -9.78 -8.64 9.47
C LEU A 41 -9.23 -8.07 10.77
N PHE A 42 -8.24 -7.17 10.68
CA PHE A 42 -7.67 -6.43 11.79
C PHE A 42 -8.08 -4.97 11.67
N THR A 43 -8.64 -4.42 12.76
CA THR A 43 -9.02 -3.01 12.86
C THR A 43 -8.14 -2.34 13.91
N LEU A 44 -7.31 -1.38 13.46
CA LEU A 44 -6.43 -0.60 14.31
C LEU A 44 -7.01 0.80 14.45
N THR A 45 -7.31 1.22 15.68
CA THR A 45 -7.86 2.55 15.97
C THR A 45 -6.82 3.37 16.73
N ASN A 46 -6.51 4.58 16.28
CA ASN A 46 -5.63 5.49 16.99
C ASN A 46 -6.40 6.38 17.98
N LYS A 47 -5.69 7.21 18.75
CA LYS A 47 -6.27 8.11 19.76
C LYS A 47 -7.30 9.09 19.21
N ALA A 48 -7.16 9.52 17.97
CA ALA A 48 -8.10 10.42 17.30
C ALA A 48 -9.36 9.71 16.78
N GLY A 49 -9.44 8.37 16.92
CA GLY A 49 -10.54 7.57 16.38
C GLY A 49 -10.40 7.22 14.90
N ASN A 50 -9.29 7.59 14.27
CA ASN A 50 -9.02 7.22 12.89
C ASN A 50 -8.65 5.73 12.80
N VAL A 51 -8.98 5.09 11.69
CA VAL A 51 -8.95 3.62 11.57
C VAL A 51 -8.07 3.17 10.40
N LEU A 52 -7.26 2.14 10.65
CA LEU A 52 -6.60 1.33 9.63
C LEU A 52 -7.17 -0.09 9.68
N LYS A 53 -7.55 -0.63 8.52
CA LYS A 53 -8.02 -2.01 8.40
C LYS A 53 -7.07 -2.83 7.53
N LEU A 54 -6.70 -4.00 8.05
CA LEU A 54 -5.76 -4.93 7.43
C LEU A 54 -6.37 -6.32 7.34
N THR A 55 -5.87 -7.17 6.43
CA THR A 55 -6.15 -8.61 6.41
C THR A 55 -4.86 -9.40 6.23
N ASN A 56 -4.83 -10.63 6.76
CA ASN A 56 -3.69 -11.53 6.58
C ASN A 56 -3.67 -12.21 5.19
N TYR A 57 -4.72 -12.12 4.40
CA TYR A 57 -4.67 -12.54 3.01
C TYR A 57 -3.90 -11.51 2.17
N GLY A 58 -2.69 -11.87 1.78
CA GLY A 58 -1.74 -10.99 1.09
C GLY A 58 -1.12 -9.90 1.98
N ALA A 59 -1.22 -10.00 3.31
CA ALA A 59 -0.76 -8.96 4.24
C ALA A 59 -1.18 -7.56 3.74
N ARG A 60 -2.48 -7.31 3.68
CA ARG A 60 -3.14 -6.31 2.83
C ARG A 60 -3.75 -5.17 3.63
N ILE A 61 -3.60 -3.93 3.14
CA ILE A 61 -4.40 -2.79 3.57
C ILE A 61 -5.76 -2.87 2.84
N VAL A 62 -6.86 -2.90 3.60
CA VAL A 62 -8.22 -2.97 3.03
C VAL A 62 -9.06 -1.73 3.32
N GLY A 63 -8.61 -0.85 4.23
CA GLY A 63 -9.30 0.41 4.50
C GLY A 63 -8.48 1.36 5.35
N VAL A 64 -8.71 2.67 5.16
CA VAL A 64 -8.18 3.76 5.98
C VAL A 64 -9.29 4.79 6.13
N GLU A 65 -9.77 4.97 7.36
CA GLU A 65 -10.84 5.93 7.66
C GLU A 65 -10.22 7.16 8.33
N VAL A 66 -10.32 8.30 7.67
CA VAL A 66 -9.76 9.59 8.11
C VAL A 66 -10.73 10.73 7.82
N PRO A 67 -10.74 11.81 8.65
CA PRO A 67 -11.66 12.93 8.46
C PRO A 67 -11.29 13.79 7.24
N ASP A 68 -12.30 14.45 6.66
CA ASP A 68 -12.13 15.58 5.75
C ASP A 68 -11.99 16.91 6.52
N ARG A 69 -11.93 18.05 5.80
CA ARG A 69 -11.84 19.40 6.39
C ARG A 69 -13.03 19.79 7.27
N ASN A 70 -14.16 19.11 7.13
CA ASN A 70 -15.38 19.31 7.91
C ASN A 70 -15.50 18.30 9.07
N GLY A 71 -14.51 17.42 9.23
CA GLY A 71 -14.50 16.34 10.23
C GLY A 71 -15.32 15.10 9.84
N LYS A 72 -15.82 15.02 8.60
CA LYS A 72 -16.54 13.83 8.12
C LYS A 72 -15.54 12.73 7.85
N MET A 73 -15.69 11.61 8.57
CA MET A 73 -14.90 10.39 8.38
C MET A 73 -15.32 9.69 7.08
N ASP A 74 -14.34 9.23 6.30
CA ASP A 74 -14.57 8.40 5.11
C ASP A 74 -13.39 7.47 4.90
N ASN A 75 -13.65 6.30 4.25
CA ASN A 75 -12.60 5.40 3.81
C ASN A 75 -11.94 5.94 2.54
N VAL A 76 -10.62 6.05 2.53
CA VAL A 76 -9.83 6.56 1.40
C VAL A 76 -9.06 5.46 0.66
N VAL A 77 -9.31 4.19 0.95
CA VAL A 77 -8.68 3.03 0.28
C VAL A 77 -9.72 2.20 -0.45
N LEU A 78 -9.46 1.89 -1.71
CA LEU A 78 -10.28 1.00 -2.52
C LEU A 78 -10.07 -0.46 -2.07
N GLY A 79 -10.75 -0.87 -1.03
CA GLY A 79 -10.65 -2.21 -0.45
C GLY A 79 -12.02 -2.78 -0.08
N SER A 80 -12.04 -4.01 0.37
CA SER A 80 -13.23 -4.74 0.80
C SER A 80 -13.01 -5.37 2.16
N TYR A 81 -14.09 -5.58 2.91
CA TYR A 81 -14.04 -6.11 4.26
C TYR A 81 -14.64 -7.51 4.39
N ASP A 82 -15.19 -8.07 3.32
CA ASP A 82 -15.70 -9.42 3.26
C ASP A 82 -14.75 -10.36 2.53
N LEU A 83 -14.74 -11.64 2.93
CA LEU A 83 -13.79 -12.63 2.42
C LEU A 83 -13.90 -12.83 0.91
N GLU A 84 -15.12 -12.94 0.37
CA GLU A 84 -15.33 -13.20 -1.04
C GLU A 84 -14.76 -12.08 -1.92
N SER A 85 -15.01 -10.83 -1.55
CA SER A 85 -14.48 -9.66 -2.25
C SER A 85 -12.95 -9.54 -2.12
N ILE A 86 -12.39 -9.87 -0.94
CA ILE A 86 -10.94 -9.89 -0.71
C ILE A 86 -10.28 -10.95 -1.61
N LEU A 87 -10.82 -12.16 -1.67
CA LEU A 87 -10.29 -13.25 -2.50
C LEU A 87 -10.41 -12.97 -4.00
N ARG A 88 -11.46 -12.28 -4.43
CA ARG A 88 -11.63 -11.83 -5.82
C ARG A 88 -10.75 -10.62 -6.16
N GLY A 89 -10.29 -9.90 -5.15
CA GLY A 89 -9.39 -8.76 -5.30
C GLY A 89 -8.04 -9.23 -5.83
N SER A 90 -7.54 -8.60 -6.91
CA SER A 90 -6.22 -8.90 -7.45
C SER A 90 -5.12 -8.37 -6.49
N PHE A 91 -4.36 -7.40 -6.89
CA PHE A 91 -3.22 -6.86 -6.13
C PHE A 91 -3.61 -5.81 -5.07
N GLY A 92 -4.83 -5.24 -5.16
CA GLY A 92 -5.25 -4.07 -4.37
C GLY A 92 -4.97 -4.19 -2.88
N GLY A 93 -4.15 -3.28 -2.34
CA GLY A 93 -3.75 -3.21 -0.95
C GLY A 93 -2.72 -4.23 -0.49
N ALA A 94 -2.42 -5.25 -1.29
CA ALA A 94 -1.56 -6.37 -0.88
C ALA A 94 -0.07 -5.99 -0.76
N THR A 95 0.63 -6.76 0.05
CA THR A 95 2.09 -6.88 0.00
C THR A 95 2.47 -7.66 -1.24
N ILE A 96 3.18 -7.02 -2.15
CA ILE A 96 3.61 -7.58 -3.43
C ILE A 96 5.04 -8.12 -3.29
N GLY A 97 5.24 -9.35 -3.73
CA GLY A 97 6.51 -10.07 -3.75
C GLY A 97 6.32 -11.43 -4.42
N ARG A 98 7.42 -12.19 -4.69
CA ARG A 98 8.81 -11.93 -4.29
C ARG A 98 9.46 -10.75 -5.01
N PHE A 99 8.96 -10.41 -6.22
CA PHE A 99 9.46 -9.29 -7.01
C PHE A 99 8.27 -8.44 -7.50
N THR A 100 8.19 -7.19 -7.02
CA THR A 100 7.16 -6.25 -7.43
C THR A 100 7.42 -5.74 -8.84
N ASN A 101 6.32 -5.36 -9.53
CA ASN A 101 6.33 -4.93 -10.92
C ASN A 101 6.82 -6.05 -11.87
N ARG A 102 7.36 -5.72 -13.04
CA ARG A 102 7.63 -6.67 -14.12
C ARG A 102 9.07 -7.17 -14.15
N ILE A 103 9.21 -8.45 -14.59
CA ILE A 103 10.46 -9.06 -15.05
C ILE A 103 10.23 -9.46 -16.50
N ALA A 104 11.11 -8.98 -17.39
CA ALA A 104 11.03 -9.16 -18.83
C ALA A 104 11.03 -10.64 -19.24
N ASN A 105 10.10 -11.03 -20.12
CA ASN A 105 9.97 -12.37 -20.67
C ASN A 105 9.85 -13.50 -19.61
N GLY A 106 9.54 -13.15 -18.35
CA GLY A 106 9.51 -14.11 -17.25
C GLY A 106 10.87 -14.75 -16.96
N LYS A 107 11.99 -14.03 -17.16
CA LYS A 107 13.33 -14.61 -16.99
C LYS A 107 14.30 -13.61 -16.39
N PHE A 108 15.25 -14.14 -15.61
CA PHE A 108 16.45 -13.39 -15.19
C PHE A 108 17.64 -14.33 -14.96
N THR A 109 18.84 -13.77 -15.02
CA THR A 109 20.08 -14.52 -14.74
C THR A 109 20.67 -14.08 -13.41
N LEU A 110 21.04 -15.04 -12.57
CA LEU A 110 21.73 -14.82 -11.31
C LEU A 110 22.94 -15.77 -11.20
N ASP A 111 24.15 -15.20 -11.09
CA ASP A 111 25.42 -15.96 -11.05
C ASP A 111 25.58 -16.95 -12.24
N GLY A 112 25.14 -16.55 -13.43
CA GLY A 112 25.23 -17.38 -14.64
C GLY A 112 24.15 -18.47 -14.78
N VAL A 113 23.24 -18.57 -13.83
CA VAL A 113 22.08 -19.47 -13.89
C VAL A 113 20.85 -18.68 -14.32
N GLU A 114 20.18 -19.14 -15.39
CA GLU A 114 18.91 -18.57 -15.84
C GLU A 114 17.75 -19.17 -15.02
N TYR A 115 16.84 -18.33 -14.58
CA TYR A 115 15.62 -18.68 -13.86
C TYR A 115 14.39 -18.31 -14.67
N ASP A 116 13.52 -19.29 -14.92
CA ASP A 116 12.24 -19.14 -15.59
C ASP A 116 11.13 -18.91 -14.57
N LEU A 117 10.36 -17.84 -14.80
CA LEU A 117 9.21 -17.44 -13.96
C LEU A 117 7.90 -17.65 -14.74
N PRO A 118 6.80 -18.02 -14.07
CA PRO A 118 5.49 -18.07 -14.71
C PRO A 118 5.08 -16.73 -15.29
N VAL A 119 4.67 -16.73 -16.57
CA VAL A 119 4.22 -15.54 -17.30
C VAL A 119 2.74 -15.30 -17.00
N ASN A 120 2.41 -14.20 -16.31
CA ASN A 120 1.06 -13.79 -15.97
C ASN A 120 0.65 -12.41 -16.54
N ASN A 121 1.60 -11.73 -17.24
CA ASN A 121 1.39 -10.46 -17.94
C ASN A 121 2.17 -10.47 -19.26
N LYS A 122 1.70 -11.27 -20.21
CA LYS A 122 2.41 -11.62 -21.46
C LYS A 122 3.08 -10.42 -22.13
N PRO A 123 4.39 -10.53 -22.46
CA PRO A 123 5.24 -11.72 -22.32
C PRO A 123 5.93 -11.84 -20.96
N ASN A 124 5.64 -10.97 -19.99
CA ASN A 124 6.38 -10.76 -18.75
C ASN A 124 5.78 -11.50 -17.55
N THR A 125 6.55 -11.62 -16.47
CA THR A 125 6.04 -11.90 -15.14
C THR A 125 5.76 -10.59 -14.41
N LEU A 126 4.62 -10.50 -13.73
CA LEU A 126 4.16 -9.34 -12.97
C LEU A 126 3.91 -9.74 -11.51
N HIS A 127 4.37 -8.90 -10.58
CA HIS A 127 4.08 -8.97 -9.15
C HIS A 127 4.37 -10.33 -8.50
N GLY A 128 5.47 -10.97 -8.89
CA GLY A 128 5.91 -12.25 -8.33
C GLY A 128 5.20 -13.47 -8.87
N GLY A 129 4.47 -13.34 -10.00
CA GLY A 129 3.81 -14.45 -10.68
C GLY A 129 2.33 -14.62 -10.31
N PRO A 130 1.63 -15.61 -10.91
CA PRO A 130 0.19 -15.82 -10.70
C PRO A 130 -0.18 -16.18 -9.25
N ASN A 131 0.72 -16.87 -8.53
CA ASN A 131 0.54 -17.26 -7.13
C ASN A 131 1.51 -16.52 -6.20
N GLY A 132 1.83 -15.26 -6.50
CA GLY A 132 2.70 -14.41 -5.70
C GLY A 132 2.19 -14.18 -4.27
N TRP A 133 2.93 -13.46 -3.46
CA TRP A 133 2.64 -13.26 -2.02
C TRP A 133 1.28 -12.63 -1.72
N TYR A 134 0.71 -11.93 -2.68
CA TYR A 134 -0.63 -11.32 -2.61
C TYR A 134 -1.78 -12.34 -2.53
N THR A 135 -1.52 -13.62 -2.86
CA THR A 135 -2.49 -14.72 -2.80
C THR A 135 -2.34 -15.59 -1.55
N LYS A 136 -1.37 -15.33 -0.69
CA LYS A 136 -1.05 -16.17 0.46
C LYS A 136 -1.78 -15.69 1.71
N VAL A 137 -2.16 -16.63 2.58
CA VAL A 137 -2.56 -16.32 3.95
C VAL A 137 -1.31 -16.28 4.81
N TRP A 138 -1.03 -15.11 5.41
CA TRP A 138 0.15 -14.89 6.24
C TRP A 138 -0.13 -15.20 7.71
N ASN A 139 0.88 -15.70 8.43
CA ASN A 139 0.83 -15.79 9.88
C ASN A 139 0.75 -14.39 10.50
N THR A 140 0.12 -14.26 11.67
CA THR A 140 -0.18 -12.96 12.28
C THR A 140 0.23 -12.87 13.73
N GLU A 141 0.66 -11.69 14.15
CA GLU A 141 0.88 -11.32 15.53
C GLU A 141 0.38 -9.90 15.77
N MET A 142 -0.55 -9.73 16.71
CA MET A 142 -1.02 -8.41 17.14
C MET A 142 -0.05 -7.80 18.15
N ILE A 143 0.45 -6.60 17.87
CA ILE A 143 1.37 -5.86 18.73
C ILE A 143 0.57 -4.72 19.37
N ASN A 144 0.03 -4.98 20.58
CA ASN A 144 -0.71 -4.00 21.34
C ASN A 144 0.26 -3.05 22.06
N SER A 145 0.40 -1.84 21.56
CA SER A 145 1.16 -0.75 22.16
C SER A 145 0.25 0.44 22.40
N LYS A 146 0.32 1.06 23.60
CA LYS A 146 -0.54 2.19 24.01
C LYS A 146 -0.62 3.34 22.98
N ASN A 147 0.42 3.53 22.18
CA ASN A 147 0.52 4.68 21.26
C ASN A 147 0.69 4.29 19.78
N LYS A 148 0.91 3.01 19.50
CA LYS A 148 1.25 2.52 18.16
C LYS A 148 0.72 1.10 17.98
N PRO A 149 -0.61 0.91 17.85
CA PRO A 149 -1.15 -0.41 17.53
C PRO A 149 -0.54 -0.89 16.22
N ALA A 150 -0.15 -2.16 16.17
CA ALA A 150 0.49 -2.73 15.00
C ALA A 150 0.07 -4.20 14.80
N VAL A 151 0.19 -4.67 13.57
CA VAL A 151 0.08 -6.10 13.22
C VAL A 151 1.32 -6.48 12.45
N ARG A 152 1.96 -7.59 12.88
CA ARG A 152 3.02 -8.27 12.14
C ARG A 152 2.41 -9.39 11.33
N PHE A 153 2.76 -9.44 10.06
CA PHE A 153 2.49 -10.57 9.19
C PHE A 153 3.81 -11.23 8.81
N SER A 154 3.85 -12.57 8.78
CA SER A 154 5.04 -13.32 8.38
C SER A 154 4.70 -14.44 7.42
N TYR A 155 5.60 -14.68 6.47
CA TYR A 155 5.47 -15.73 5.47
C TYR A 155 6.84 -16.35 5.18
N VAL A 156 6.86 -17.66 4.91
CA VAL A 156 8.03 -18.36 4.41
C VAL A 156 7.75 -18.76 2.97
N SER A 157 8.39 -18.05 2.04
CA SER A 157 8.35 -18.34 0.61
C SER A 157 9.36 -19.40 0.29
N PRO A 158 8.98 -20.65 -0.09
CA PRO A 158 9.89 -21.76 -0.29
C PRO A 158 10.80 -21.54 -1.50
N ASP A 159 11.93 -22.28 -1.51
CA ASP A 159 12.83 -22.35 -2.68
C ASP A 159 12.05 -22.70 -3.94
N MET A 160 12.29 -21.97 -5.03
CA MET A 160 11.61 -22.10 -6.33
C MET A 160 10.11 -21.77 -6.32
N GLU A 161 9.57 -21.11 -5.30
CA GLU A 161 8.21 -20.57 -5.39
C GLU A 161 8.14 -19.57 -6.55
N GLU A 162 7.18 -19.78 -7.45
CA GLU A 162 7.03 -18.99 -8.70
C GLU A 162 8.35 -18.87 -9.51
N GLY A 163 9.25 -19.88 -9.42
CA GLY A 163 10.53 -19.94 -10.13
C GLY A 163 11.67 -19.17 -9.48
N PHE A 164 11.46 -18.45 -8.39
CA PHE A 164 12.52 -17.71 -7.71
C PHE A 164 13.37 -18.59 -6.80
N PRO A 165 14.73 -18.52 -6.87
CA PRO A 165 15.61 -19.34 -6.05
C PRO A 165 15.63 -18.92 -4.58
N GLY A 166 15.93 -19.86 -3.71
CA GLY A 166 16.12 -19.69 -2.28
C GLY A 166 14.82 -19.58 -1.47
N THR A 167 14.87 -20.07 -0.24
CA THR A 167 13.79 -19.88 0.73
C THR A 167 13.91 -18.47 1.32
N ILE A 168 12.85 -17.67 1.24
CA ILE A 168 12.80 -16.35 1.87
C ILE A 168 11.85 -16.37 3.06
N SER A 169 12.37 -16.02 4.24
CA SER A 169 11.54 -15.65 5.39
C SER A 169 11.32 -14.13 5.35
N ILE A 170 10.05 -13.71 5.25
CA ILE A 170 9.65 -12.30 5.18
C ILE A 170 8.72 -11.97 6.33
N GLU A 171 8.92 -10.80 6.92
CA GLU A 171 8.01 -10.16 7.87
C GLU A 171 7.64 -8.77 7.36
N VAL A 172 6.39 -8.39 7.56
CA VAL A 172 5.92 -7.01 7.40
C VAL A 172 5.18 -6.57 8.65
N VAL A 173 5.54 -5.40 9.18
CA VAL A 173 4.86 -4.79 10.32
C VAL A 173 4.14 -3.55 9.85
N PHE A 174 2.83 -3.53 10.02
CA PHE A 174 2.00 -2.35 9.80
C PHE A 174 1.72 -1.71 11.15
N THR A 175 2.18 -0.47 11.33
CA THR A 175 1.96 0.33 12.54
C THR A 175 1.05 1.50 12.23
N TRP A 176 -0.02 1.69 13.01
CA TRP A 176 -0.91 2.84 12.93
C TRP A 176 -0.61 3.85 14.04
N THR A 177 -0.13 5.05 13.69
CA THR A 177 0.31 6.02 14.69
C THR A 177 -0.77 7.04 15.05
N ASN A 178 -0.59 7.73 16.18
CA ASN A 178 -1.44 8.86 16.57
C ASN A 178 -1.27 10.12 15.70
N LYS A 179 -0.33 10.08 14.76
CA LYS A 179 -0.12 11.11 13.73
C LYS A 179 -0.78 10.75 12.40
N ASN A 180 -1.64 9.73 12.39
CA ASN A 180 -2.27 9.18 11.19
C ASN A 180 -1.25 8.67 10.16
N GLU A 181 -0.21 7.99 10.64
CA GLU A 181 0.83 7.38 9.81
C GLU A 181 0.62 5.87 9.76
N ILE A 182 0.55 5.30 8.57
CA ILE A 182 0.80 3.89 8.35
C ILE A 182 2.29 3.74 8.14
N ILE A 183 2.99 3.13 9.09
CA ILE A 183 4.39 2.75 8.92
C ILE A 183 4.41 1.29 8.47
N ILE A 184 4.99 1.02 7.30
CA ILE A 184 5.15 -0.32 6.74
C ILE A 184 6.64 -0.65 6.79
N GLU A 185 7.02 -1.66 7.56
CA GLU A 185 8.41 -2.08 7.72
C GLU A 185 8.55 -3.53 7.27
N TYR A 186 9.35 -3.76 6.22
CA TYR A 186 9.67 -5.08 5.72
C TYR A 186 11.04 -5.53 6.23
N THR A 187 11.14 -6.81 6.61
CA THR A 187 12.43 -7.46 6.91
C THR A 187 12.43 -8.85 6.29
N ALA A 188 13.43 -9.17 5.49
CA ALA A 188 13.58 -10.51 4.92
C ALA A 188 14.99 -11.05 5.03
N SER A 189 15.09 -12.40 5.03
CA SER A 189 16.35 -13.16 4.95
C SER A 189 16.17 -14.32 4.00
N THR A 190 17.29 -14.84 3.49
CA THR A 190 17.30 -15.96 2.56
C THR A 190 18.37 -17.00 2.95
N ASP A 191 18.14 -18.27 2.58
CA ASP A 191 19.11 -19.37 2.70
C ASP A 191 20.05 -19.48 1.48
N LYS A 192 19.61 -18.94 0.31
CA LYS A 192 20.40 -18.91 -0.93
C LYS A 192 20.36 -17.50 -1.54
N LYS A 193 21.31 -17.18 -2.41
CA LYS A 193 21.29 -15.94 -3.19
C LYS A 193 20.01 -15.89 -4.04
N SER A 194 19.31 -14.77 -3.98
CA SER A 194 18.01 -14.56 -4.64
C SER A 194 17.84 -13.09 -5.05
N VAL A 195 16.69 -12.77 -5.61
CA VAL A 195 16.25 -11.39 -5.85
C VAL A 195 15.00 -11.09 -5.01
N ILE A 196 14.92 -9.85 -4.52
CA ILE A 196 13.78 -9.37 -3.74
C ILE A 196 13.45 -7.93 -4.07
N ASN A 197 12.17 -7.63 -4.31
CA ASN A 197 11.65 -6.29 -4.46
C ASN A 197 10.21 -6.30 -3.94
N VAL A 198 9.91 -5.52 -2.90
CA VAL A 198 8.64 -5.60 -2.15
C VAL A 198 8.00 -4.23 -2.08
N THR A 199 6.69 -4.18 -2.26
CA THR A 199 5.88 -2.97 -2.11
C THR A 199 4.51 -3.26 -1.48
N ASN A 200 3.76 -2.21 -1.15
CA ASN A 200 2.32 -2.28 -0.87
C ASN A 200 1.55 -1.64 -2.02
N HIS A 201 0.52 -2.33 -2.52
CA HIS A 201 -0.24 -1.92 -3.70
C HIS A 201 -1.60 -1.31 -3.32
N ALA A 202 -1.64 -0.45 -2.29
CA ALA A 202 -2.88 0.22 -1.90
C ALA A 202 -3.32 1.24 -2.97
N TYR A 203 -4.61 1.20 -3.30
CA TYR A 203 -5.26 2.20 -4.14
C TYR A 203 -5.92 3.24 -3.25
N PHE A 204 -5.53 4.50 -3.41
CA PHE A 204 -6.06 5.62 -2.65
C PHE A 204 -7.02 6.47 -3.49
N ASN A 205 -8.08 6.97 -2.85
CA ASN A 205 -8.89 8.08 -3.34
C ASN A 205 -9.20 8.99 -2.16
N LEU A 206 -8.57 10.16 -2.11
CA LEU A 206 -8.72 11.08 -0.98
C LEU A 206 -10.09 11.76 -0.93
N HIS A 207 -10.84 11.73 -2.03
CA HIS A 207 -12.24 12.16 -2.08
C HIS A 207 -13.17 11.20 -1.32
N GLY A 208 -12.69 9.97 -1.09
CA GLY A 208 -13.39 8.83 -0.50
C GLY A 208 -13.49 7.68 -1.50
N ALA A 209 -13.34 6.45 -1.02
CA ALA A 209 -13.42 5.25 -1.85
C ALA A 209 -14.79 5.13 -2.51
N GLY A 210 -14.81 5.05 -3.85
CA GLY A 210 -16.04 5.01 -4.63
C GLY A 210 -16.64 6.37 -5.01
N ASN A 211 -16.08 7.50 -4.53
CA ASN A 211 -16.54 8.84 -4.81
C ASN A 211 -15.88 9.43 -6.09
N GLY A 212 -16.12 8.81 -7.23
CA GLY A 212 -15.66 9.33 -8.53
C GLY A 212 -14.21 8.96 -8.87
N ASN A 213 -13.59 9.73 -9.74
CA ASN A 213 -12.22 9.57 -10.20
C ASN A 213 -11.23 10.45 -9.44
N ILE A 214 -9.95 10.28 -9.75
CA ILE A 214 -8.84 10.99 -9.07
C ILE A 214 -8.30 12.18 -9.86
N PHE A 215 -8.98 12.64 -10.93
CA PHE A 215 -8.41 13.62 -11.86
C PHE A 215 -8.04 14.95 -11.20
N ASP A 216 -8.83 15.40 -10.22
CA ASP A 216 -8.64 16.68 -9.54
C ASP A 216 -7.65 16.60 -8.37
N HIS A 217 -7.14 15.40 -8.02
CA HIS A 217 -6.10 15.28 -7.02
C HIS A 217 -4.80 15.91 -7.53
N GLU A 218 -4.25 16.82 -6.74
CA GLU A 218 -2.98 17.48 -7.02
C GLU A 218 -1.84 16.66 -6.43
N MET A 219 -0.79 16.42 -7.22
CA MET A 219 0.41 15.71 -6.77
C MET A 219 1.64 16.58 -6.90
N THR A 220 2.52 16.51 -5.91
CA THR A 220 3.92 16.94 -5.98
C THR A 220 4.80 15.74 -5.69
N LEU A 221 5.82 15.51 -6.51
CA LEU A 221 6.74 14.38 -6.39
C LEU A 221 8.20 14.85 -6.46
N ARG A 222 9.02 14.42 -5.50
CA ARG A 222 10.46 14.65 -5.50
C ARG A 222 11.17 13.55 -6.28
N ALA A 223 11.00 13.60 -7.58
CA ALA A 223 11.67 12.74 -8.54
C ALA A 223 12.03 13.57 -9.76
N SER A 224 13.29 13.71 -10.03
CA SER A 224 13.81 14.47 -11.19
C SER A 224 13.88 13.64 -12.47
N ALA A 225 13.67 12.32 -12.37
CA ALA A 225 13.74 11.40 -13.50
C ALA A 225 12.75 10.23 -13.35
N PHE A 226 12.53 9.51 -14.44
CA PHE A 226 11.72 8.29 -14.51
C PHE A 226 12.38 7.27 -15.43
N THR A 227 11.91 6.02 -15.42
CA THR A 227 12.36 4.98 -16.35
C THR A 227 11.34 4.82 -17.48
N PRO A 228 11.68 5.21 -18.73
CA PRO A 228 10.82 5.03 -19.90
C PRO A 228 10.55 3.56 -20.19
N LEU A 229 9.37 3.28 -20.74
CA LEU A 229 8.88 1.93 -20.98
C LEU A 229 8.93 1.58 -22.48
N ASN A 230 9.19 0.30 -22.78
CA ASN A 230 8.97 -0.25 -24.12
C ASN A 230 7.50 -0.69 -24.31
N SER A 231 7.16 -1.22 -25.49
CA SER A 231 5.80 -1.66 -25.83
C SER A 231 5.24 -2.81 -24.98
N THR A 232 6.07 -3.49 -24.18
CA THR A 232 5.67 -4.53 -23.23
C THR A 232 5.69 -4.06 -21.78
N MET A 233 5.79 -2.73 -21.57
CA MET A 233 5.82 -2.10 -20.24
C MET A 233 7.06 -2.46 -19.40
N ILE A 234 8.17 -2.78 -20.04
CA ILE A 234 9.48 -3.01 -19.42
C ILE A 234 10.32 -1.74 -19.55
N PRO A 235 11.02 -1.29 -18.48
CA PRO A 235 11.97 -0.19 -18.58
C PRO A 235 13.02 -0.43 -19.66
N THR A 236 13.33 0.60 -20.46
CA THR A 236 14.31 0.51 -21.55
C THR A 236 15.76 0.47 -21.06
N GLY A 237 15.99 0.67 -19.75
CA GLY A 237 17.33 0.87 -19.16
C GLY A 237 17.74 2.35 -19.10
N GLU A 238 17.02 3.24 -19.78
CA GLU A 238 17.21 4.68 -19.70
C GLU A 238 16.67 5.24 -18.38
N ILE A 239 17.37 6.26 -17.84
CA ILE A 239 16.86 7.13 -16.76
C ILE A 239 16.69 8.51 -17.40
N ARG A 240 15.44 8.91 -17.64
CA ARG A 240 15.09 10.14 -18.39
C ARG A 240 14.62 11.23 -17.43
N PRO A 241 15.09 12.49 -17.60
CA PRO A 241 14.56 13.62 -16.85
C PRO A 241 13.05 13.81 -17.06
N VAL A 242 12.31 14.13 -15.99
CA VAL A 242 10.85 14.41 -16.07
C VAL A 242 10.56 15.78 -16.67
N LYS A 243 11.50 16.73 -16.57
CA LYS A 243 11.33 18.12 -17.00
C LYS A 243 10.92 18.23 -18.46
N GLY A 244 9.81 18.94 -18.72
CA GLY A 244 9.26 19.13 -20.07
C GLY A 244 8.50 17.94 -20.63
N THR A 245 8.20 16.94 -19.80
CA THR A 245 7.40 15.77 -20.15
C THR A 245 6.05 15.76 -19.39
N PRO A 246 5.08 14.93 -19.78
CA PRO A 246 3.85 14.74 -19.03
C PRO A 246 4.08 14.17 -17.62
N PHE A 247 5.26 13.61 -17.36
CA PHE A 247 5.66 12.98 -16.10
C PHE A 247 6.22 13.96 -15.05
N ASP A 248 6.29 15.27 -15.35
CA ASP A 248 6.85 16.27 -14.44
C ASP A 248 5.84 16.66 -13.35
N PHE A 249 6.03 16.10 -12.13
CA PHE A 249 5.34 16.44 -10.89
C PHE A 249 6.26 17.16 -9.89
N THR A 250 7.37 17.73 -10.32
CA THR A 250 8.27 18.50 -9.45
C THR A 250 7.63 19.76 -8.84
N SER A 251 6.54 20.23 -9.46
CA SER A 251 5.58 21.20 -8.91
C SER A 251 4.18 20.59 -8.92
N ALA A 252 3.28 21.14 -8.09
CA ALA A 252 1.91 20.65 -7.97
C ALA A 252 1.19 20.62 -9.32
N GLN A 253 0.69 19.45 -9.70
CA GLN A 253 -0.10 19.21 -10.91
C GLN A 253 -1.23 18.24 -10.60
N THR A 254 -2.40 18.44 -11.20
CA THR A 254 -3.48 17.45 -11.10
C THR A 254 -3.18 16.22 -11.93
N PHE A 255 -3.64 15.04 -11.48
CA PHE A 255 -3.48 13.82 -12.29
C PHE A 255 -4.16 13.96 -13.66
N GLY A 256 -5.31 14.65 -13.72
CA GLY A 256 -6.08 14.84 -14.95
C GLY A 256 -5.41 15.73 -15.99
N ALA A 257 -4.53 16.66 -15.59
CA ALA A 257 -4.00 17.69 -16.48
C ALA A 257 -3.30 17.15 -17.73
N ARG A 258 -2.54 16.05 -17.59
CA ARG A 258 -1.73 15.48 -18.67
C ARG A 258 -1.86 13.97 -18.80
N ILE A 259 -2.86 13.37 -18.14
CA ILE A 259 -3.04 11.91 -18.09
C ILE A 259 -3.28 11.29 -19.48
N GLY A 260 -3.80 12.07 -20.42
CA GLY A 260 -3.99 11.67 -21.82
C GLY A 260 -2.72 11.66 -22.67
N GLU A 261 -1.62 12.24 -22.17
CA GLU A 261 -0.37 12.41 -22.90
C GLU A 261 0.69 11.32 -22.56
N THR A 262 0.35 10.37 -21.69
CA THR A 262 1.28 9.39 -21.10
C THR A 262 1.34 8.07 -21.89
N TYR A 263 1.44 8.12 -23.21
CA TYR A 263 1.39 6.91 -24.06
C TYR A 263 2.71 6.13 -24.16
N GLU A 264 3.79 6.55 -23.53
CA GLU A 264 5.07 5.83 -23.63
C GLU A 264 4.97 4.40 -23.08
N GLY A 265 4.94 3.41 -23.98
CA GLY A 265 4.93 1.97 -23.67
C GLY A 265 3.64 1.43 -23.06
N SER A 266 2.72 2.28 -22.62
CA SER A 266 1.47 1.84 -22.00
C SER A 266 0.40 1.51 -23.04
N VAL A 267 -0.26 0.36 -22.86
CA VAL A 267 -1.44 -0.04 -23.67
C VAL A 267 -2.63 0.90 -23.40
N PHE A 268 -2.63 1.58 -22.24
CA PHE A 268 -3.64 2.54 -21.81
C PHE A 268 -2.98 3.89 -21.53
N SER A 269 -3.64 4.99 -21.90
CA SER A 269 -3.26 6.31 -21.39
C SER A 269 -3.39 6.33 -19.86
N GLY A 270 -2.50 7.06 -19.17
CA GLY A 270 -2.46 7.16 -17.73
C GLY A 270 -1.09 6.80 -17.17
N TYR A 271 -0.84 7.24 -15.94
CA TYR A 271 0.44 6.96 -15.31
C TYR A 271 0.51 5.50 -14.88
N ASP A 272 1.57 4.82 -15.24
CA ASP A 272 2.00 3.50 -14.80
C ASP A 272 3.52 3.42 -14.94
N HIS A 273 4.22 4.34 -14.25
CA HIS A 273 5.65 4.57 -14.48
C HIS A 273 6.42 4.60 -13.18
N ASN A 274 7.65 4.10 -13.23
CA ASN A 274 8.59 4.13 -12.13
C ASN A 274 9.37 5.44 -12.14
N TYR A 275 9.25 6.20 -11.06
CA TYR A 275 9.95 7.46 -10.81
C TYR A 275 11.18 7.22 -9.96
N VAL A 276 12.30 7.82 -10.34
CA VAL A 276 13.57 7.81 -9.60
C VAL A 276 13.49 8.88 -8.52
N LEU A 277 13.43 8.47 -7.26
CA LEU A 277 13.32 9.38 -6.13
C LEU A 277 14.65 10.09 -5.84
N ASP A 278 14.57 11.38 -5.52
CA ASP A 278 15.76 12.17 -5.20
C ASP A 278 16.35 11.89 -3.81
N ASN A 279 15.69 11.06 -2.98
CA ASN A 279 16.11 10.51 -1.68
C ASN A 279 16.89 11.51 -0.79
N LYS A 280 16.22 12.56 -0.34
CA LYS A 280 16.84 13.61 0.49
C LYS A 280 16.20 13.69 1.90
N GLU A 281 15.89 12.56 2.51
CA GLU A 281 15.34 12.44 3.88
C GLU A 281 14.12 13.34 4.16
N LYS A 282 13.26 13.50 3.17
CA LYS A 282 12.06 14.34 3.24
C LYS A 282 10.88 13.59 2.66
N VAL A 283 9.70 14.22 2.71
CA VAL A 283 8.51 13.71 2.03
C VAL A 283 8.80 13.57 0.54
N ASP A 284 8.66 12.36 0.00
CA ASP A 284 8.94 12.05 -1.40
C ASP A 284 7.78 12.44 -2.31
N ALA A 285 6.54 12.14 -1.89
CA ALA A 285 5.33 12.48 -2.61
C ALA A 285 4.29 13.11 -1.69
N VAL A 286 3.54 14.08 -2.21
CA VAL A 286 2.37 14.66 -1.58
C VAL A 286 1.22 14.61 -2.57
N VAL A 287 0.09 14.01 -2.18
CA VAL A 287 -1.16 14.08 -2.93
C VAL A 287 -2.20 14.82 -2.09
N TYR A 288 -2.88 15.78 -2.69
CA TYR A 288 -3.89 16.62 -2.07
C TYR A 288 -5.21 16.56 -2.86
N ASP A 289 -6.32 16.36 -2.17
CA ASP A 289 -7.65 16.50 -2.75
C ASP A 289 -8.24 17.85 -2.36
N PRO A 290 -8.44 18.78 -3.32
CA PRO A 290 -8.97 20.11 -3.03
C PRO A 290 -10.41 20.09 -2.51
N VAL A 291 -11.19 19.06 -2.80
CA VAL A 291 -12.59 18.95 -2.39
C VAL A 291 -12.70 18.55 -0.91
N SER A 292 -12.12 17.46 -0.52
CA SER A 292 -12.16 16.98 0.87
C SER A 292 -11.17 17.70 1.80
N GLY A 293 -10.10 18.27 1.24
CA GLY A 293 -8.98 18.82 1.99
C GLY A 293 -8.00 17.76 2.49
N ARG A 294 -8.23 16.48 2.23
CA ARG A 294 -7.33 15.41 2.66
C ARG A 294 -6.02 15.47 1.89
N MET A 295 -4.95 15.17 2.61
CA MET A 295 -3.59 15.05 2.09
C MET A 295 -3.01 13.68 2.45
N LEU A 296 -2.29 13.08 1.51
CA LEU A 296 -1.45 11.90 1.69
C LEU A 296 -0.01 12.27 1.38
N GLU A 297 0.87 12.09 2.37
CA GLU A 297 2.32 12.17 2.19
C GLU A 297 2.91 10.76 2.17
N MET A 298 3.85 10.50 1.27
CA MET A 298 4.67 9.29 1.25
C MET A 298 6.13 9.64 1.57
N ILE A 299 6.74 8.82 2.43
CA ILE A 299 8.16 8.87 2.79
C ILE A 299 8.70 7.46 2.70
N THR A 300 9.79 7.23 1.99
CA THR A 300 10.37 5.89 1.83
C THR A 300 11.89 5.90 1.79
N ASP A 301 12.51 4.78 2.14
CA ASP A 301 13.94 4.52 1.96
C ASP A 301 14.25 3.83 0.60
N GLN A 302 13.21 3.58 -0.20
CA GLN A 302 13.36 2.95 -1.50
C GLN A 302 13.86 3.94 -2.56
N PRO A 303 14.63 3.46 -3.57
CA PRO A 303 15.20 4.33 -4.60
C PRO A 303 14.18 4.87 -5.60
N ALA A 304 12.98 4.30 -5.63
CA ALA A 304 11.94 4.64 -6.59
C ALA A 304 10.53 4.45 -6.06
N MET A 305 9.59 4.98 -6.83
CA MET A 305 8.15 4.81 -6.62
C MET A 305 7.46 4.62 -7.97
N GLN A 306 6.62 3.59 -8.08
CA GLN A 306 5.66 3.46 -9.17
C GLN A 306 4.45 4.33 -8.87
N LEU A 307 4.14 5.26 -9.78
CA LEU A 307 2.84 5.93 -9.82
C LEU A 307 1.92 5.17 -10.75
N TYR A 308 0.80 4.68 -10.23
CA TYR A 308 -0.23 4.03 -11.02
C TYR A 308 -1.58 4.70 -10.80
N THR A 309 -2.27 5.10 -11.85
CA THR A 309 -3.54 5.84 -11.78
C THR A 309 -4.77 4.97 -12.05
N GLY A 310 -4.69 3.67 -11.74
CA GLY A 310 -5.84 2.77 -11.85
C GLY A 310 -6.35 2.58 -13.28
N ASN A 311 -5.47 2.57 -14.27
CA ASN A 311 -5.81 2.50 -15.69
C ASN A 311 -6.44 1.16 -16.10
N GLY A 312 -6.25 0.09 -15.31
CA GLY A 312 -6.85 -1.23 -15.49
C GLY A 312 -7.99 -1.54 -14.51
N LEU A 313 -8.41 -0.57 -13.69
CA LEU A 313 -9.57 -0.76 -12.82
C LEU A 313 -10.82 -0.82 -13.69
N MET A 314 -11.31 -2.04 -13.91
CA MET A 314 -12.54 -2.26 -14.64
C MET A 314 -13.73 -2.35 -13.69
N TYR A 315 -14.87 -1.87 -14.14
CA TYR A 315 -16.14 -1.98 -13.47
C TYR A 315 -16.44 -3.46 -13.16
N LYS A 316 -16.25 -3.88 -11.91
CA LYS A 316 -16.83 -5.12 -11.40
C LYS A 316 -18.17 -4.75 -10.79
N LYS A 317 -19.26 -5.34 -11.34
CA LYS A 317 -20.63 -5.16 -10.82
C LYS A 317 -20.63 -5.41 -9.32
N GLN A 318 -21.12 -4.44 -8.55
CA GLN A 318 -21.27 -4.54 -7.11
C GLN A 318 -22.19 -5.74 -6.80
N THR A 319 -21.74 -6.67 -5.95
CA THR A 319 -22.64 -7.61 -5.29
C THR A 319 -23.37 -6.85 -4.17
N GLU A 320 -24.59 -7.25 -3.84
CA GLU A 320 -25.55 -6.56 -2.96
C GLU A 320 -25.08 -6.31 -1.50
N THR A 321 -23.85 -6.64 -1.17
CA THR A 321 -23.23 -6.56 0.17
C THR A 321 -22.32 -5.34 0.40
N GLY A 322 -22.56 -4.22 -0.29
CA GLY A 322 -21.97 -2.92 0.11
C GLY A 322 -20.53 -2.64 -0.35
N GLY A 323 -19.95 -3.42 -1.25
CA GLY A 323 -18.64 -3.14 -1.85
C GLY A 323 -18.70 -1.92 -2.78
N SER A 324 -17.76 -0.99 -2.64
CA SER A 324 -17.67 0.19 -3.50
C SER A 324 -17.37 -0.20 -4.95
N GLN A 325 -18.03 0.48 -5.90
CA GLN A 325 -17.83 0.27 -7.34
C GLN A 325 -16.51 0.96 -7.75
N PHE A 326 -15.45 0.19 -7.91
CA PHE A 326 -14.18 0.74 -8.39
C PHE A 326 -14.23 0.85 -9.91
N ARG A 327 -14.14 2.07 -10.40
CA ARG A 327 -14.16 2.40 -11.82
C ARG A 327 -12.76 2.73 -12.31
N LEU A 328 -12.61 2.76 -13.63
CA LEU A 328 -11.42 3.29 -14.28
C LEU A 328 -11.00 4.62 -13.61
N ARG A 329 -9.74 4.69 -13.16
CA ARG A 329 -9.16 5.88 -12.52
C ARG A 329 -9.90 6.38 -11.26
N SER A 330 -10.53 5.46 -10.52
CA SER A 330 -11.14 5.78 -9.22
C SER A 330 -10.15 5.71 -8.05
N GLY A 331 -8.88 5.36 -8.31
CA GLY A 331 -7.83 5.31 -7.31
C GLY A 331 -6.44 5.39 -7.93
N PHE A 332 -5.47 5.82 -7.12
CA PHE A 332 -4.05 5.86 -7.46
C PHE A 332 -3.22 5.05 -6.48
N CYS A 333 -2.08 4.52 -6.93
CA CYS A 333 -1.09 3.83 -6.11
C CYS A 333 0.23 4.61 -6.09
N LEU A 334 0.88 4.61 -4.93
CA LEU A 334 2.25 5.08 -4.72
C LEU A 334 3.06 3.89 -4.20
N GLU A 335 3.64 3.11 -5.12
CA GLU A 335 4.31 1.85 -4.78
C GLU A 335 5.82 2.09 -4.63
N SER A 336 6.29 2.25 -3.39
CA SER A 336 7.72 2.37 -3.11
C SER A 336 8.45 1.06 -3.40
N GLN A 337 9.51 1.10 -4.21
CA GLN A 337 10.15 -0.10 -4.73
C GLN A 337 11.57 0.16 -5.26
N HIS A 338 12.29 -0.90 -5.62
CA HIS A 338 13.39 -0.83 -6.58
C HIS A 338 12.81 -0.78 -8.01
N TYR A 339 13.66 -0.43 -8.99
CA TYR A 339 13.19 -0.28 -10.36
C TYR A 339 12.70 -1.62 -10.93
N PRO A 340 11.62 -1.62 -11.73
CA PRO A 340 11.16 -2.83 -12.41
C PRO A 340 12.27 -3.41 -13.29
N ASP A 341 12.28 -4.73 -13.47
CA ASP A 341 13.23 -5.48 -14.29
C ASP A 341 14.71 -5.32 -13.86
N SER A 342 15.01 -4.81 -12.64
CA SER A 342 16.38 -4.62 -12.15
C SER A 342 17.30 -5.84 -12.32
N PRO A 343 16.87 -7.11 -12.17
CA PRO A 343 17.73 -8.26 -12.38
C PRO A 343 18.30 -8.35 -13.82
N ASN A 344 17.61 -7.77 -14.81
CA ASN A 344 17.99 -7.77 -16.21
C ASN A 344 18.63 -6.43 -16.67
N GLN A 345 18.69 -5.43 -15.77
CA GLN A 345 19.16 -4.08 -16.09
C GLN A 345 20.44 -3.75 -15.29
N PRO A 346 21.63 -3.95 -15.83
CA PRO A 346 22.89 -3.78 -15.09
C PRO A 346 23.12 -2.37 -14.53
N GLY A 347 22.46 -1.35 -15.12
CA GLY A 347 22.54 0.05 -14.68
C GLY A 347 21.59 0.40 -13.53
N PHE A 348 20.69 -0.51 -13.14
CA PHE A 348 19.69 -0.26 -12.09
C PHE A 348 20.19 -0.70 -10.70
N PRO A 349 19.64 -0.13 -9.61
CA PRO A 349 19.97 -0.58 -8.28
C PRO A 349 19.72 -2.07 -8.09
N SER A 350 20.69 -2.77 -7.47
CA SER A 350 20.62 -4.22 -7.29
C SER A 350 19.50 -4.61 -6.35
N THR A 351 18.74 -5.64 -6.74
CA THR A 351 17.70 -6.31 -5.93
C THR A 351 18.16 -7.65 -5.36
N VAL A 352 19.47 -7.94 -5.44
CA VAL A 352 20.03 -9.20 -4.94
C VAL A 352 20.04 -9.24 -3.43
N ILE A 353 19.52 -10.33 -2.86
CA ILE A 353 19.64 -10.68 -1.45
C ILE A 353 20.57 -11.88 -1.29
N ASN A 354 21.52 -11.80 -0.34
CA ASN A 354 22.49 -12.84 -0.06
C ASN A 354 22.21 -13.50 1.30
N PRO A 355 22.56 -14.79 1.47
CA PRO A 355 22.56 -15.45 2.77
C PRO A 355 23.33 -14.65 3.82
N GLY A 356 22.81 -14.60 5.04
CA GLY A 356 23.41 -13.84 6.14
C GLY A 356 23.22 -12.32 6.08
N LYS A 357 22.62 -11.80 5.00
CA LYS A 357 22.21 -10.38 4.90
C LYS A 357 20.70 -10.26 5.06
N LYS A 358 20.26 -9.17 5.71
CA LYS A 358 18.83 -8.85 5.82
C LYS A 358 18.47 -7.78 4.80
N PHE A 359 17.42 -8.04 4.04
CA PHE A 359 16.69 -7.00 3.34
C PHE A 359 15.88 -6.21 4.36
N LYS A 360 15.85 -4.89 4.22
CA LYS A 360 14.99 -4.01 5.00
C LYS A 360 14.43 -2.94 4.08
N SER A 361 13.18 -2.59 4.31
CA SER A 361 12.52 -1.48 3.62
C SER A 361 11.50 -0.83 4.54
N ARG A 362 11.35 0.49 4.43
CA ARG A 362 10.40 1.24 5.22
C ARG A 362 9.68 2.27 4.37
N THR A 363 8.34 2.27 4.47
CA THR A 363 7.49 3.28 3.83
C THR A 363 6.50 3.83 4.85
N ILE A 364 6.25 5.13 4.79
CA ILE A 364 5.26 5.81 5.64
C ILE A 364 4.24 6.48 4.71
N TYR A 365 2.97 6.19 4.94
CA TYR A 365 1.86 6.96 4.42
C TYR A 365 1.26 7.78 5.55
N ARG A 366 1.33 9.11 5.47
CA ARG A 366 0.80 10.02 6.47
C ARG A 366 -0.41 10.77 5.94
N PHE A 367 -1.53 10.69 6.67
CA PHE A 367 -2.75 11.38 6.34
C PHE A 367 -2.91 12.66 7.18
N SER A 368 -3.28 13.74 6.52
CA SER A 368 -3.57 15.02 7.16
C SER A 368 -4.69 15.75 6.42
N VAL A 369 -5.09 16.91 6.95
CA VAL A 369 -6.15 17.73 6.38
C VAL A 369 -5.67 19.17 6.29
N LYS A 370 -5.77 19.76 5.10
CA LYS A 370 -5.61 21.19 4.86
C LYS A 370 -6.97 21.86 5.06
N LYS A 371 -7.04 22.74 6.06
CA LYS A 371 -8.25 23.52 6.38
C LYS A 371 -8.53 24.61 5.36
#